data_579d497e2795d301dab23c0f0ca6119d
#
_entry.id   579d497e2795d301dab23c0f0ca6119d
#
_cell.length_a   1.000
_cell.length_b   1.000
_cell.length_c   1.000
_cell.angle_alpha   90.00
_cell.angle_beta   90.00
_cell.angle_gamma   90.00
#
_symmetry.space_group_name_H-M   'P 1'
#
loop_
_entity.id
_entity.type
_entity.pdbx_description
1 polymer ?
#
loop_
_entity_poly.entity_id
_entity_poly.type
_entity_poly.pdbx_seq_one_letter_code
_entity_poly.pdbx_strand_id
1 'polypeptide(L)'
;MNQVEVALDTIPVHVTVNSEPRLSHRPSGLYPMFLLAVLATVMMLFAAFTAALIVRRTGSDWVPVQIPSVVWLNTVFIVTSSILLECAKKAFSRGSGSQASLWLGYSIALGVLFLIGQLIAWSVLNDQGFLLSTNTHAAFFYMLSGVHGAHVLGGIGVLVWTLRRALAGAYGIDQYRGVAHAAIYWHCVGAVWIHLLVLLSIT
;
A
#
# COMPACT_ATOMS: atom_id res chain seq x y z
N MET A 1 -46.44 -77.53 -16.83
CA MET A 1 -45.28 -76.88 -17.54
C MET A 1 -44.97 -75.61 -16.82
N ASN A 2 -44.03 -75.67 -15.87
CA ASN A 2 -43.68 -74.58 -15.00
C ASN A 2 -42.53 -73.79 -15.63
N GLN A 3 -42.74 -72.55 -15.91
CA GLN A 3 -41.67 -71.63 -16.21
C GLN A 3 -41.04 -71.15 -14.92
N VAL A 4 -39.78 -71.40 -14.74
CA VAL A 4 -38.97 -70.82 -13.66
C VAL A 4 -38.40 -69.51 -14.16
N GLU A 5 -38.95 -68.45 -13.66
CA GLU A 5 -38.45 -67.10 -13.89
C GLU A 5 -37.30 -66.86 -12.93
N VAL A 6 -36.06 -66.78 -13.45
CA VAL A 6 -34.87 -66.43 -12.67
C VAL A 6 -34.80 -64.93 -12.64
N ALA A 7 -35.20 -64.34 -11.52
CA ALA A 7 -34.95 -62.89 -11.22
C ALA A 7 -33.46 -62.71 -10.95
N LEU A 8 -32.75 -62.05 -11.87
CA LEU A 8 -31.41 -61.55 -11.64
C LEU A 8 -31.55 -60.25 -10.81
N ASP A 9 -31.32 -60.41 -9.51
CA ASP A 9 -31.20 -59.30 -8.57
C ASP A 9 -30.04 -58.39 -9.00
N THR A 10 -30.37 -57.24 -9.58
CA THR A 10 -29.43 -56.17 -9.84
C THR A 10 -29.09 -55.50 -8.52
N ILE A 11 -27.95 -55.81 -7.95
CA ILE A 11 -27.39 -55.12 -6.78
C ILE A 11 -27.09 -53.69 -7.18
N PRO A 12 -27.71 -52.68 -6.57
CA PRO A 12 -27.34 -51.30 -6.83
C PRO A 12 -25.95 -51.04 -6.21
N VAL A 13 -24.93 -50.98 -7.05
CA VAL A 13 -23.61 -50.53 -6.63
C VAL A 13 -23.71 -49.05 -6.35
N HIS A 14 -23.90 -48.65 -5.09
CA HIS A 14 -23.71 -47.29 -4.62
C HIS A 14 -22.21 -46.97 -4.71
N VAL A 15 -21.78 -46.43 -5.84
CA VAL A 15 -20.46 -45.79 -5.94
C VAL A 15 -20.56 -44.49 -5.15
N THR A 16 -20.22 -44.53 -3.87
CA THR A 16 -19.91 -43.31 -3.11
C THR A 16 -18.63 -42.76 -3.70
N VAL A 17 -18.79 -41.83 -4.66
CA VAL A 17 -17.70 -40.94 -5.04
C VAL A 17 -17.41 -40.08 -3.83
N ASN A 18 -16.44 -40.53 -3.02
CA ASN A 18 -15.80 -39.66 -2.03
C ASN A 18 -15.17 -38.52 -2.83
N SER A 19 -15.96 -37.45 -3.03
CA SER A 19 -15.40 -36.13 -3.35
C SER A 19 -14.62 -35.69 -2.12
N GLU A 20 -13.37 -36.17 -2.03
CA GLU A 20 -12.40 -35.54 -1.15
C GLU A 20 -12.50 -34.05 -1.38
N PRO A 21 -12.82 -33.22 -0.35
CA PRO A 21 -12.71 -31.80 -0.49
C PRO A 21 -11.25 -31.55 -0.82
N ARG A 22 -10.95 -31.13 -2.06
CA ARG A 22 -9.66 -30.55 -2.39
C ARG A 22 -9.48 -29.35 -1.48
N LEU A 23 -8.94 -29.60 -0.30
CA LEU A 23 -8.37 -28.60 0.56
C LEU A 23 -7.22 -27.98 -0.26
N SER A 24 -7.57 -27.00 -1.08
CA SER A 24 -6.59 -26.04 -1.57
C SER A 24 -6.08 -25.30 -0.33
N HIS A 25 -5.16 -25.94 0.38
CA HIS A 25 -4.33 -25.29 1.39
C HIS A 25 -3.48 -24.25 0.65
N ARG A 26 -4.10 -23.12 0.31
CA ARG A 26 -3.31 -21.91 0.09
C ARG A 26 -2.70 -21.60 1.44
N PRO A 27 -1.38 -21.64 1.59
CA PRO A 27 -0.73 -21.34 2.85
C PRO A 27 -1.11 -19.90 3.24
N SER A 28 -2.04 -19.80 4.15
CA SER A 28 -2.62 -18.52 4.60
C SER A 28 -1.61 -17.61 5.32
N GLY A 29 -0.40 -18.13 5.54
CA GLY A 29 0.69 -17.39 6.20
C GLY A 29 1.67 -16.68 5.28
N LEU A 30 1.76 -17.01 3.99
CA LEU A 30 2.78 -16.42 3.10
C LEU A 30 2.56 -14.94 2.83
N TYR A 31 1.31 -14.51 2.60
CA TYR A 31 1.01 -13.10 2.31
C TYR A 31 1.33 -12.14 3.47
N PRO A 32 0.91 -12.41 4.73
CA PRO A 32 1.26 -11.53 5.83
C PRO A 32 2.76 -11.54 6.14
N MET A 33 3.46 -12.67 5.98
CA MET A 33 4.91 -12.73 6.15
C MET A 33 5.65 -11.91 5.10
N PHE A 34 5.23 -11.99 3.83
CA PHE A 34 5.78 -11.18 2.76
C PHE A 34 5.55 -9.68 3.01
N LEU A 35 4.34 -9.29 3.39
CA LEU A 35 4.03 -7.90 3.74
C LEU A 35 4.91 -7.41 4.89
N LEU A 36 5.05 -8.21 5.95
CA LEU A 36 5.89 -7.87 7.10
C LEU A 36 7.36 -7.69 6.68
N ALA A 37 7.89 -8.57 5.83
CA ALA A 37 9.26 -8.45 5.32
C ALA A 37 9.45 -7.15 4.51
N VAL A 38 8.49 -6.81 3.63
CA VAL A 38 8.52 -5.56 2.87
C VAL A 38 8.48 -4.35 3.81
N LEU A 39 7.59 -4.33 4.78
CA LEU A 39 7.50 -3.23 5.75
C LEU A 39 8.78 -3.10 6.57
N ALA A 40 9.36 -4.20 7.05
CA ALA A 40 10.61 -4.19 7.78
C ALA A 40 11.76 -3.62 6.92
N THR A 41 11.85 -4.02 5.65
CA THR A 41 12.86 -3.49 4.73
C THR A 41 12.71 -1.98 4.51
N VAL A 42 11.48 -1.50 4.31
CA VAL A 42 11.19 -0.06 4.17
C VAL A 42 11.59 0.69 5.44
N MET A 43 11.20 0.20 6.61
CA MET A 43 11.54 0.85 7.89
C MET A 43 13.06 0.87 8.14
N MET A 44 13.78 -0.23 7.84
CA MET A 44 15.24 -0.26 7.97
C MET A 44 15.93 0.72 7.03
N LEU A 45 15.46 0.82 5.78
CA LEU A 45 15.99 1.75 4.79
C LEU A 45 15.86 3.20 5.27
N PHE A 46 14.67 3.61 5.69
CA PHE A 46 14.44 4.97 6.16
C PHE A 46 15.13 5.26 7.50
N ALA A 47 15.27 4.28 8.40
CA ALA A 47 16.07 4.41 9.61
C ALA A 47 17.55 4.66 9.29
N ALA A 48 18.12 3.94 8.31
CA ALA A 48 19.49 4.15 7.86
C ALA A 48 19.69 5.56 7.27
N PHE A 49 18.77 6.03 6.44
CA PHE A 49 18.80 7.40 5.90
C PHE A 49 18.66 8.46 6.99
N THR A 50 17.79 8.24 7.98
CA THR A 50 17.64 9.12 9.14
C THR A 50 18.97 9.23 9.90
N ALA A 51 19.62 8.10 10.19
CA ALA A 51 20.91 8.09 10.85
C ALA A 51 21.99 8.82 10.03
N ALA A 52 22.05 8.59 8.72
CA ALA A 52 22.98 9.26 7.83
C ALA A 52 22.78 10.79 7.83
N LEU A 53 21.51 11.27 7.79
CA LEU A 53 21.18 12.69 7.84
C LEU A 53 21.60 13.31 9.17
N ILE A 54 21.30 12.65 10.31
CA ILE A 54 21.67 13.15 11.65
C ILE A 54 23.19 13.29 11.77
N VAL A 55 23.96 12.32 11.30
CA VAL A 55 25.43 12.39 11.29
C VAL A 55 25.91 13.50 10.36
N ARG A 56 25.36 13.62 9.17
CA ARG A 56 25.78 14.59 8.17
C ARG A 56 25.45 16.05 8.54
N ARG A 57 24.39 16.26 9.30
CA ARG A 57 23.97 17.57 9.82
C ARG A 57 25.04 18.25 10.65
N THR A 58 25.96 17.50 11.30
CA THR A 58 27.04 18.07 12.12
C THR A 58 28.21 18.61 11.27
N GLY A 59 28.18 18.43 9.96
CA GLY A 59 29.20 18.92 9.03
C GLY A 59 29.18 20.43 8.89
N SER A 60 30.36 21.04 8.67
CA SER A 60 30.53 22.50 8.51
C SER A 60 29.92 23.05 7.22
N ASP A 61 29.56 22.19 6.26
CA ASP A 61 28.91 22.52 4.97
C ASP A 61 27.39 22.39 5.02
N TRP A 62 26.78 22.22 6.20
CA TRP A 62 25.35 22.11 6.36
C TRP A 62 24.68 23.47 6.30
N VAL A 63 23.87 23.70 5.27
CA VAL A 63 23.05 24.91 5.11
C VAL A 63 21.60 24.50 5.10
N PRO A 64 20.79 24.82 6.14
CA PRO A 64 19.37 24.48 6.19
C PRO A 64 18.61 25.10 5.03
N VAL A 65 17.71 24.32 4.43
CA VAL A 65 16.84 24.76 3.36
C VAL A 65 15.42 24.94 3.91
N GLN A 66 14.77 26.04 3.56
CA GLN A 66 13.37 26.25 3.92
C GLN A 66 12.47 25.32 3.11
N ILE A 67 11.71 24.49 3.81
CA ILE A 67 10.80 23.53 3.18
C ILE A 67 9.63 24.31 2.54
N PRO A 68 9.37 24.11 1.23
CA PRO A 68 8.25 24.76 0.55
C PRO A 68 6.90 24.43 1.20
N SER A 69 6.00 25.43 1.27
CA SER A 69 4.66 25.28 1.87
C SER A 69 3.80 24.19 1.20
N VAL A 70 4.07 23.87 -0.07
CA VAL A 70 3.43 22.76 -0.81
C VAL A 70 3.61 21.42 -0.11
N VAL A 71 4.71 21.20 0.60
CA VAL A 71 4.99 19.94 1.31
C VAL A 71 4.00 19.72 2.46
N TRP A 72 3.55 20.78 3.12
CA TRP A 72 2.51 20.72 4.15
C TRP A 72 1.15 20.34 3.55
N LEU A 73 0.80 20.91 2.38
CA LEU A 73 -0.40 20.52 1.64
C LEU A 73 -0.35 19.05 1.22
N ASN A 74 0.81 18.56 0.78
CA ASN A 74 1.01 17.14 0.46
C ASN A 74 0.72 16.24 1.67
N THR A 75 1.08 16.68 2.86
CA THR A 75 0.79 15.94 4.09
C THR A 75 -0.71 15.83 4.33
N VAL A 76 -1.48 16.87 4.05
CA VAL A 76 -2.96 16.81 4.12
C VAL A 76 -3.49 15.78 3.12
N PHE A 77 -2.96 15.72 1.90
CA PHE A 77 -3.40 14.75 0.89
C PHE A 77 -3.16 13.30 1.35
N ILE A 78 -1.97 12.97 1.84
CA ILE A 78 -1.65 11.59 2.25
C ILE A 78 -2.43 11.15 3.50
N VAL A 79 -2.64 12.06 4.46
CA VAL A 79 -3.45 11.79 5.66
C VAL A 79 -4.91 11.57 5.29
N THR A 80 -5.49 12.46 4.46
CA THR A 80 -6.87 12.33 3.99
C THR A 80 -7.03 11.04 3.17
N SER A 81 -6.10 10.72 2.28
CA SER A 81 -6.07 9.46 1.54
C SER A 81 -6.11 8.24 2.47
N SER A 82 -5.34 8.25 3.56
CA SER A 82 -5.34 7.20 4.58
C SER A 82 -6.70 7.04 5.27
N ILE A 83 -7.36 8.15 5.59
CA ILE A 83 -8.71 8.14 6.18
C ILE A 83 -9.73 7.55 5.21
N LEU A 84 -9.70 7.97 3.94
CA LEU A 84 -10.61 7.46 2.90
C LEU A 84 -10.41 5.96 2.67
N LEU A 85 -9.17 5.47 2.77
CA LEU A 85 -8.88 4.04 2.65
C LEU A 85 -9.48 3.24 3.81
N GLU A 86 -9.49 3.78 5.04
CA GLU A 86 -10.21 3.16 6.16
C GLU A 86 -11.74 3.17 5.95
N CYS A 87 -12.29 4.23 5.36
CA CYS A 87 -13.71 4.27 4.96
C CYS A 87 -14.02 3.19 3.91
N ALA A 88 -13.13 3.02 2.91
CA ALA A 88 -13.26 1.96 1.91
C ALA A 88 -13.25 0.57 2.56
N LYS A 89 -12.31 0.30 3.46
CA LYS A 89 -12.21 -0.96 4.20
C LYS A 89 -13.49 -1.25 5.00
N LYS A 90 -14.04 -0.25 5.71
CA LYS A 90 -15.31 -0.37 6.45
C LYS A 90 -16.51 -0.61 5.52
N ALA A 91 -16.54 0.01 4.35
CA ALA A 91 -17.61 -0.19 3.37
C ALA A 91 -17.57 -1.62 2.79
N PHE A 92 -16.36 -2.17 2.50
CA PHE A 92 -16.20 -3.57 2.10
C PHE A 92 -16.69 -4.55 3.16
N SER A 93 -16.36 -4.33 4.44
CA SER A 93 -16.80 -5.20 5.53
C SER A 93 -18.32 -5.19 5.74
N ARG A 94 -19.02 -4.14 5.27
CA ARG A 94 -20.50 -4.02 5.30
C ARG A 94 -21.16 -4.54 4.03
N GLY A 95 -20.42 -5.08 3.07
CA GLY A 95 -20.95 -5.56 1.79
C GLY A 95 -21.32 -4.46 0.78
N SER A 96 -20.97 -3.19 1.05
CA SER A 96 -21.26 -2.06 0.17
C SER A 96 -20.12 -1.86 -0.86
N GLY A 97 -19.96 -2.80 -1.79
CA GLY A 97 -18.85 -2.80 -2.76
C GLY A 97 -18.76 -1.55 -3.64
N SER A 98 -19.89 -0.98 -4.05
CA SER A 98 -19.91 0.26 -4.86
C SER A 98 -19.34 1.46 -4.07
N GLN A 99 -19.82 1.67 -2.85
CA GLN A 99 -19.29 2.72 -1.97
C GLN A 99 -17.80 2.51 -1.65
N ALA A 100 -17.40 1.28 -1.38
CA ALA A 100 -16.02 0.94 -1.10
C ALA A 100 -15.09 1.27 -2.26
N SER A 101 -15.52 0.97 -3.50
CA SER A 101 -14.77 1.30 -4.71
C SER A 101 -14.62 2.81 -4.92
N LEU A 102 -15.65 3.59 -4.60
CA LEU A 102 -15.57 5.06 -4.66
C LEU A 102 -14.56 5.62 -3.65
N TRP A 103 -14.61 5.21 -2.39
CA TRP A 103 -13.65 5.65 -1.36
C TRP A 103 -12.21 5.26 -1.72
N LEU A 104 -12.04 4.05 -2.26
CA LEU A 104 -10.74 3.58 -2.72
C LEU A 104 -10.23 4.41 -3.90
N GLY A 105 -11.11 4.77 -4.85
CA GLY A 105 -10.78 5.65 -5.97
C GLY A 105 -10.32 7.04 -5.51
N TYR A 106 -11.03 7.66 -4.57
CA TYR A 106 -10.62 8.95 -3.99
C TYR A 106 -9.29 8.85 -3.24
N SER A 107 -9.04 7.75 -2.51
CA SER A 107 -7.76 7.53 -1.85
C SER A 107 -6.61 7.48 -2.86
N ILE A 108 -6.79 6.78 -3.98
CA ILE A 108 -5.80 6.72 -5.07
C ILE A 108 -5.58 8.11 -5.68
N ALA A 109 -6.65 8.85 -5.96
CA ALA A 109 -6.55 10.19 -6.54
C ALA A 109 -5.74 11.15 -5.65
N LEU A 110 -5.96 11.11 -4.33
CA LEU A 110 -5.17 11.90 -3.38
C LEU A 110 -3.71 11.44 -3.30
N GLY A 111 -3.44 10.14 -3.43
CA GLY A 111 -2.07 9.62 -3.54
C GLY A 111 -1.34 10.13 -4.79
N VAL A 112 -2.04 10.22 -5.92
CA VAL A 112 -1.50 10.80 -7.16
C VAL A 112 -1.26 12.30 -6.99
N LEU A 113 -2.20 13.04 -6.37
CA LEU A 113 -2.04 14.47 -6.06
C LEU A 113 -0.84 14.73 -5.14
N PHE A 114 -0.59 13.85 -4.17
CA PHE A 114 0.62 13.89 -3.34
C PHE A 114 1.89 13.81 -4.20
N LEU A 115 1.96 12.87 -5.16
CA LEU A 115 3.14 12.75 -6.04
C LEU A 115 3.32 13.97 -6.93
N ILE A 116 2.24 14.51 -7.50
CA ILE A 116 2.29 15.74 -8.30
C ILE A 116 2.79 16.91 -7.45
N GLY A 117 2.24 17.09 -6.24
CA GLY A 117 2.67 18.12 -5.31
C GLY A 117 4.14 17.96 -4.88
N GLN A 118 4.65 16.71 -4.82
CA GLN A 118 6.06 16.47 -4.53
C GLN A 118 6.97 16.91 -5.68
N LEU A 119 6.55 16.68 -6.94
CA LEU A 119 7.27 17.18 -8.10
C LEU A 119 7.26 18.72 -8.16
N ILE A 120 6.15 19.35 -7.78
CA ILE A 120 6.08 20.82 -7.65
C ILE A 120 7.03 21.31 -6.55
N ALA A 121 7.09 20.63 -5.39
CA ALA A 121 8.04 21.00 -4.33
C ALA A 121 9.49 20.92 -4.81
N TRP A 122 9.83 19.93 -5.63
CA TRP A 122 11.15 19.80 -6.24
C TRP A 122 11.46 20.95 -7.21
N SER A 123 10.50 21.32 -8.08
CA SER A 123 10.70 22.46 -8.99
C SER A 123 10.88 23.77 -8.24
N VAL A 124 10.10 24.03 -7.19
CA VAL A 124 10.25 25.22 -6.36
C VAL A 124 11.63 25.31 -5.70
N LEU A 125 12.15 24.20 -5.18
CA LEU A 125 13.48 24.15 -4.59
C LEU A 125 14.58 24.39 -5.64
N ASN A 126 14.42 23.81 -6.82
CA ASN A 126 15.35 23.97 -7.94
C ASN A 126 15.39 25.43 -8.40
N ASP A 127 14.23 26.10 -8.52
CA ASP A 127 14.12 27.51 -8.92
C ASP A 127 14.75 28.48 -7.87
N GLN A 128 14.78 28.06 -6.60
CA GLN A 128 15.49 28.77 -5.53
C GLN A 128 17.01 28.55 -5.54
N GLY A 129 17.54 27.75 -6.48
CA GLY A 129 18.95 27.46 -6.61
C GLY A 129 19.48 26.35 -5.68
N PHE A 130 18.60 25.66 -4.95
CA PHE A 130 18.96 24.53 -4.12
C PHE A 130 19.03 23.23 -4.95
N LEU A 131 20.16 23.08 -5.69
CA LEU A 131 20.40 21.93 -6.51
C LEU A 131 20.94 20.75 -5.68
N LEU A 132 20.74 19.55 -6.19
CA LEU A 132 21.22 18.30 -5.59
C LEU A 132 22.76 18.29 -5.40
N SER A 133 23.49 19.03 -6.24
CA SER A 133 24.95 19.09 -6.25
C SER A 133 25.53 20.24 -5.41
N THR A 134 24.72 21.23 -5.01
CA THR A 134 25.22 22.47 -4.38
C THR A 134 24.95 22.54 -2.88
N ASN A 135 23.95 21.79 -2.38
CA ASN A 135 23.55 21.86 -0.98
C ASN A 135 23.26 20.45 -0.42
N THR A 136 23.95 20.11 0.65
CA THR A 136 23.83 18.78 1.28
C THR A 136 22.44 18.53 1.84
N HIS A 137 21.79 19.53 2.47
CA HIS A 137 20.42 19.38 2.97
C HIS A 137 19.42 19.18 1.83
N ALA A 138 19.53 19.95 0.74
CA ALA A 138 18.68 19.77 -0.45
C ALA A 138 18.89 18.36 -1.06
N ALA A 139 20.11 17.86 -1.11
CA ALA A 139 20.40 16.52 -1.60
C ALA A 139 19.68 15.43 -0.78
N PHE A 140 19.67 15.55 0.56
CA PHE A 140 18.91 14.65 1.41
C PHE A 140 17.40 14.79 1.20
N PHE A 141 16.88 16.01 1.05
CA PHE A 141 15.47 16.24 0.74
C PHE A 141 15.06 15.52 -0.56
N TYR A 142 15.79 15.71 -1.65
CA TYR A 142 15.51 15.07 -2.94
C TYR A 142 15.60 13.53 -2.85
N MET A 143 16.65 13.03 -2.21
CA MET A 143 16.90 11.59 -2.10
C MET A 143 15.82 10.90 -1.24
N LEU A 144 15.56 11.42 -0.04
CA LEU A 144 14.59 10.85 0.88
C LEU A 144 13.17 10.89 0.32
N SER A 145 12.76 12.06 -0.22
CA SER A 145 11.44 12.22 -0.82
C SER A 145 11.30 11.44 -2.12
N GLY A 146 12.38 11.26 -2.89
CA GLY A 146 12.38 10.45 -4.11
C GLY A 146 12.22 8.96 -3.84
N VAL A 147 12.99 8.41 -2.90
CA VAL A 147 12.85 7.02 -2.46
C VAL A 147 11.48 6.79 -1.85
N HIS A 148 10.99 7.76 -1.03
CA HIS A 148 9.62 7.70 -0.50
C HIS A 148 8.58 7.71 -1.62
N GLY A 149 8.71 8.59 -2.61
CA GLY A 149 7.83 8.66 -3.78
C GLY A 149 7.76 7.35 -4.56
N ALA A 150 8.88 6.63 -4.70
CA ALA A 150 8.90 5.29 -5.31
C ALA A 150 8.06 4.27 -4.51
N HIS A 151 8.10 4.32 -3.18
CA HIS A 151 7.25 3.47 -2.32
C HIS A 151 5.77 3.86 -2.42
N VAL A 152 5.45 5.16 -2.49
CA VAL A 152 4.08 5.65 -2.73
C VAL A 152 3.56 5.16 -4.08
N LEU A 153 4.37 5.23 -5.15
CA LEU A 153 4.03 4.69 -6.47
C LEU A 153 3.72 3.19 -6.41
N GLY A 154 4.55 2.41 -5.71
CA GLY A 154 4.29 1.00 -5.46
C GLY A 154 2.96 0.77 -4.73
N GLY A 155 2.68 1.57 -3.71
CA GLY A 155 1.43 1.55 -2.96
C GLY A 155 0.21 1.89 -3.83
N ILE A 156 0.31 2.92 -4.67
CA ILE A 156 -0.74 3.26 -5.65
C ILE A 156 -0.99 2.08 -6.59
N GLY A 157 0.06 1.41 -7.08
CA GLY A 157 -0.06 0.22 -7.91
C GLY A 157 -0.88 -0.89 -7.24
N VAL A 158 -0.62 -1.16 -5.97
CA VAL A 158 -1.37 -2.13 -5.16
C VAL A 158 -2.83 -1.68 -4.98
N LEU A 159 -3.09 -0.40 -4.68
CA LEU A 159 -4.45 0.14 -4.53
C LEU A 159 -5.23 0.07 -5.85
N VAL A 160 -4.61 0.40 -6.98
CA VAL A 160 -5.23 0.30 -8.33
C VAL A 160 -5.56 -1.15 -8.65
N TRP A 161 -4.67 -2.09 -8.38
CA TRP A 161 -4.92 -3.51 -8.55
C TRP A 161 -6.10 -3.99 -7.68
N THR A 162 -6.14 -3.54 -6.42
CA THR A 162 -7.25 -3.80 -5.49
C THR A 162 -8.57 -3.24 -6.02
N LEU A 163 -8.56 -1.99 -6.53
CA LEU A 163 -9.74 -1.34 -7.11
C LEU A 163 -10.26 -2.11 -8.34
N ARG A 164 -9.38 -2.51 -9.25
CA ARG A 164 -9.77 -3.32 -10.42
C ARG A 164 -10.45 -4.62 -10.03
N ARG A 165 -9.92 -5.31 -9.02
CA ARG A 165 -10.53 -6.54 -8.50
C ARG A 165 -11.89 -6.28 -7.82
N ALA A 166 -12.02 -5.15 -7.12
CA ALA A 166 -13.27 -4.73 -6.52
C ALA A 166 -14.36 -4.49 -7.57
N LEU A 167 -14.02 -3.76 -8.65
CA LEU A 167 -14.93 -3.48 -9.76
C LEU A 167 -15.30 -4.73 -10.55
N ALA A 168 -14.43 -5.72 -10.63
CA ALA A 168 -14.70 -7.03 -11.23
C ALA A 168 -15.55 -7.95 -10.34
N GLY A 169 -16.07 -7.48 -9.19
CA GLY A 169 -16.90 -8.27 -8.29
C GLY A 169 -16.13 -9.40 -7.56
N ALA A 170 -14.79 -9.36 -7.57
CA ALA A 170 -13.94 -10.41 -7.02
C ALA A 170 -13.83 -10.36 -5.48
N TYR A 171 -14.40 -9.36 -4.82
CA TYR A 171 -14.39 -9.23 -3.36
C TYR A 171 -15.79 -9.52 -2.77
N GLY A 172 -15.94 -10.74 -2.22
CA GLY A 172 -17.03 -11.05 -1.30
C GLY A 172 -16.70 -10.58 0.13
N ILE A 173 -17.68 -10.71 1.04
CA ILE A 173 -17.57 -10.31 2.46
C ILE A 173 -16.36 -10.94 3.15
N ASP A 174 -15.94 -12.15 2.74
CA ASP A 174 -14.80 -12.88 3.31
C ASP A 174 -13.44 -12.54 2.67
N GLN A 175 -13.41 -11.81 1.55
CA GLN A 175 -12.19 -11.58 0.77
C GLN A 175 -11.59 -10.18 0.94
N TYR A 176 -12.11 -9.35 1.86
CA TYR A 176 -11.59 -8.00 2.11
C TYR A 176 -10.16 -7.96 2.72
N ARG A 177 -9.59 -9.13 3.06
CA ARG A 177 -8.21 -9.24 3.59
C ARG A 177 -7.16 -8.58 2.70
N GLY A 178 -7.34 -8.63 1.38
CA GLY A 178 -6.43 -7.95 0.43
C GLY A 178 -6.43 -6.44 0.60
N VAL A 179 -7.62 -5.85 0.81
CA VAL A 179 -7.78 -4.41 1.09
C VAL A 179 -7.14 -4.04 2.43
N ALA A 180 -7.28 -4.90 3.46
CA ALA A 180 -6.67 -4.68 4.76
C ALA A 180 -5.13 -4.67 4.69
N HIS A 181 -4.51 -5.58 3.94
CA HIS A 181 -3.06 -5.60 3.76
C HIS A 181 -2.57 -4.36 2.98
N ALA A 182 -3.30 -3.95 1.94
CA ALA A 182 -3.00 -2.72 1.20
C ALA A 182 -3.10 -1.48 2.12
N ALA A 183 -4.08 -1.44 3.01
CA ALA A 183 -4.25 -0.36 3.98
C ALA A 183 -3.09 -0.29 4.98
N ILE A 184 -2.63 -1.43 5.51
CA ILE A 184 -1.48 -1.49 6.42
C ILE A 184 -0.23 -0.92 5.74
N TYR A 185 0.04 -1.33 4.50
CA TYR A 185 1.16 -0.79 3.72
C TYR A 185 1.03 0.72 3.52
N TRP A 186 -0.15 1.20 3.11
CA TRP A 186 -0.41 2.62 2.85
C TRP A 186 -0.23 3.49 4.08
N HIS A 187 -0.75 3.05 5.24
CA HIS A 187 -0.56 3.76 6.50
C HIS A 187 0.90 3.79 6.95
N CYS A 188 1.65 2.70 6.74
CA CYS A 188 3.08 2.67 7.04
C CYS A 188 3.84 3.68 6.19
N VAL A 189 3.58 3.72 4.88
CA VAL A 189 4.19 4.69 3.96
C VAL A 189 3.80 6.12 4.36
N GLY A 190 2.52 6.37 4.71
CA GLY A 190 2.07 7.67 5.22
C GLY A 190 2.77 8.09 6.53
N ALA A 191 2.98 7.17 7.46
CA ALA A 191 3.70 7.43 8.70
C ALA A 191 5.19 7.76 8.45
N VAL A 192 5.83 7.05 7.51
CA VAL A 192 7.20 7.36 7.05
C VAL A 192 7.26 8.78 6.50
N TRP A 193 6.26 9.21 5.72
CA TRP A 193 6.23 10.60 5.22
C TRP A 193 6.21 11.63 6.34
N ILE A 194 5.35 11.45 7.34
CA ILE A 194 5.27 12.36 8.49
C ILE A 194 6.61 12.40 9.23
N HIS A 195 7.24 11.24 9.44
CA HIS A 195 8.58 11.15 10.04
C HIS A 195 9.61 11.94 9.23
N LEU A 196 9.64 11.76 7.90
CA LEU A 196 10.57 12.47 7.02
C LEU A 196 10.34 13.99 7.04
N LEU A 197 9.08 14.43 7.03
CA LEU A 197 8.74 15.85 7.09
C LEU A 197 9.23 16.48 8.40
N VAL A 198 8.95 15.83 9.53
CA VAL A 198 9.43 16.29 10.84
C VAL A 198 10.96 16.34 10.85
N LEU A 199 11.61 15.25 10.42
CA LEU A 199 13.07 15.17 10.37
C LEU A 199 13.67 16.31 9.56
N LEU A 200 13.19 16.54 8.34
CA LEU A 200 13.67 17.58 7.45
C LEU A 200 13.30 19.01 7.91
N SER A 201 12.25 19.18 8.73
CA SER A 201 11.86 20.48 9.25
C SER A 201 12.67 20.94 10.46
N ILE A 202 13.30 20.00 11.18
CA ILE A 202 14.11 20.30 12.38
C ILE A 202 15.62 20.25 12.12
N THR A 203 16.03 19.89 10.90
CA THR A 203 17.44 19.79 10.48
C THR A 203 17.83 20.91 9.55
#